data_d97332237868af626e04782281acdfd3
#
_entry.id   d97332237868af626e04782281acdfd3
#
_cell.length_a   1.000
_cell.length_b   1.000
_cell.length_c   1.000
_cell.angle_alpha   90.00
_cell.angle_beta   90.00
_cell.angle_gamma   90.00
#
_symmetry.space_group_name_H-M   'P 1'
#
loop_
_entity.id
_entity.type
_entity.pdbx_description
1 polymer ?
#
loop_
_entity_poly.entity_id
_entity_poly.type
_entity_poly.pdbx_seq_one_letter_code
_entity_poly.pdbx_strand_id
1 'polypeptide(L)'
;KSFPMHKFRSMKVNAPDIRLKDGSTYNGDDDPRVTKLGRFIRKTSLDEIPQILNVLKGDMSLIGPRPDPLDWLDKYKEEEKVFLNVRPGITGYNQAYYRNSADAQEKIDNDVYYAKNISFALDVKIILKTIKTVLYRENVNVTRE
;
A
#
# COMPACT_ATOMS: atom_id res chain seq x y z
N LYS A 1 -14.91 -8.20 2.33
CA LYS A 1 -14.87 -8.45 3.79
C LYS A 1 -13.77 -7.59 4.39
N SER A 2 -14.07 -6.79 5.42
CA SER A 2 -13.07 -6.02 6.18
C SER A 2 -12.28 -6.93 7.12
N PHE A 3 -11.01 -6.59 7.37
CA PHE A 3 -10.13 -7.29 8.31
C PHE A 3 -9.12 -6.33 8.94
N PRO A 4 -8.62 -6.61 10.17
CA PRO A 4 -7.57 -5.82 10.77
C PRO A 4 -6.22 -6.12 10.11
N MET A 5 -5.58 -5.10 9.52
CA MET A 5 -4.27 -5.22 8.91
C MET A 5 -3.17 -5.05 9.96
N HIS A 6 -2.31 -6.07 10.10
CA HIS A 6 -1.22 -6.05 11.06
C HIS A 6 -0.01 -5.27 10.56
N LYS A 7 0.50 -4.34 11.39
CA LYS A 7 1.72 -3.56 11.12
C LYS A 7 2.50 -3.29 12.39
N PHE A 8 3.82 -3.13 12.27
CA PHE A 8 4.57 -2.52 13.36
C PHE A 8 4.25 -1.03 13.47
N ARG A 9 4.17 -0.55 14.71
CA ARG A 9 3.92 0.86 14.96
C ARG A 9 5.15 1.69 14.60
N SER A 10 5.00 2.55 13.61
CA SER A 10 6.04 3.49 13.18
C SER A 10 5.80 4.93 13.66
N MET A 11 4.59 5.23 14.12
CA MET A 11 4.19 6.54 14.62
C MET A 11 4.14 6.62 16.14
N LYS A 12 4.20 7.84 16.68
CA LYS A 12 3.94 8.12 18.09
C LYS A 12 2.57 7.62 18.51
N VAL A 13 2.39 7.33 19.80
CA VAL A 13 1.09 6.98 20.37
C VAL A 13 0.15 8.18 20.22
N ASN A 14 -1.13 7.92 19.89
CA ASN A 14 -2.15 8.95 19.67
C ASN A 14 -1.78 9.98 18.60
N ALA A 15 -1.01 9.59 17.57
CA ALA A 15 -0.72 10.45 16.45
C ALA A 15 -2.02 10.86 15.71
N PRO A 16 -2.21 12.17 15.42
CA PRO A 16 -3.41 12.65 14.74
C PRO A 16 -3.49 12.08 13.30
N ASP A 17 -4.70 11.90 12.77
CA ASP A 17 -4.89 11.56 11.37
C ASP A 17 -4.68 12.83 10.52
N ILE A 18 -3.62 12.85 9.71
CA ILE A 18 -3.32 13.95 8.79
C ILE A 18 -3.55 13.44 7.38
N ARG A 19 -4.44 14.10 6.64
CA ARG A 19 -4.80 13.76 5.27
C ARG A 19 -4.40 14.86 4.29
N LEU A 20 -4.06 14.46 3.07
CA LEU A 20 -3.87 15.37 1.94
C LEU A 20 -5.23 15.82 1.37
N LYS A 21 -5.22 16.79 0.45
CA LYS A 21 -6.44 17.33 -0.18
C LYS A 21 -7.24 16.28 -0.95
N ASP A 22 -6.56 15.26 -1.49
CA ASP A 22 -7.16 14.12 -2.19
C ASP A 22 -7.72 13.04 -1.24
N GLY A 23 -7.59 13.25 0.08
CA GLY A 23 -8.03 12.33 1.13
C GLY A 23 -7.04 11.21 1.43
N SER A 24 -5.90 11.13 0.75
CA SER A 24 -4.84 10.19 1.06
C SER A 24 -4.12 10.55 2.37
N THR A 25 -3.55 9.55 3.03
CA THR A 25 -2.78 9.77 4.27
C THR A 25 -1.47 10.50 3.96
N TYR A 26 -1.17 11.57 4.71
CA TYR A 26 0.12 12.24 4.63
C TYR A 26 1.26 11.27 4.97
N ASN A 27 2.30 11.24 4.14
CA ASN A 27 3.45 10.35 4.29
C ASN A 27 4.79 11.00 3.87
N GLY A 28 4.90 12.32 4.05
CA GLY A 28 6.14 13.06 3.78
C GLY A 28 7.32 12.63 4.65
N ASP A 29 8.54 12.97 4.21
CA ASP A 29 9.78 12.69 4.95
C ASP A 29 9.84 13.40 6.32
N ASP A 30 9.17 14.53 6.41
CA ASP A 30 9.09 15.43 7.57
C ASP A 30 7.90 15.13 8.49
N ASP A 31 7.16 14.03 8.25
CA ASP A 31 5.99 13.68 9.05
C ASP A 31 6.33 13.65 10.55
N PRO A 32 5.83 14.63 11.35
CA PRO A 32 6.18 14.77 12.77
C PRO A 32 5.63 13.65 13.65
N ARG A 33 4.70 12.86 13.11
CA ARG A 33 4.10 11.70 13.79
C ARG A 33 5.05 10.52 13.82
N VAL A 34 5.96 10.42 12.84
CA VAL A 34 6.85 9.26 12.65
C VAL A 34 8.04 9.34 13.61
N THR A 35 8.29 8.26 14.35
CA THR A 35 9.46 8.15 15.23
C THR A 35 10.75 7.94 14.41
N LYS A 36 11.93 8.15 15.02
CA LYS A 36 13.22 7.86 14.37
C LYS A 36 13.32 6.40 13.91
N LEU A 37 12.94 5.45 14.78
CA LEU A 37 12.86 4.03 14.45
C LEU A 37 11.80 3.79 13.37
N GLY A 38 10.65 4.46 13.48
CA GLY A 38 9.57 4.39 12.51
C GLY A 38 10.00 4.76 11.09
N ARG A 39 10.83 5.79 10.94
CA ARG A 39 11.41 6.17 9.63
C ARG A 39 12.28 5.05 9.06
N PHE A 40 13.11 4.43 9.88
CA PHE A 40 13.94 3.32 9.44
C PHE A 40 13.10 2.14 8.95
N ILE A 41 12.14 1.66 9.77
CA ILE A 41 11.30 0.51 9.40
C ILE A 41 10.40 0.77 8.19
N ARG A 42 9.90 2.02 8.00
CA ARG A 42 9.16 2.42 6.80
C ARG A 42 10.05 2.44 5.54
N LYS A 43 11.27 2.99 5.65
CA LYS A 43 12.22 3.02 4.52
C LYS A 43 12.59 1.62 4.04
N THR A 44 12.64 0.65 4.95
CA THR A 44 12.96 -0.75 4.67
C THR A 44 11.74 -1.63 4.46
N SER A 45 10.52 -1.09 4.60
CA SER A 45 9.24 -1.82 4.57
C SER A 45 9.13 -2.93 5.64
N LEU A 46 9.97 -2.90 6.67
CA LEU A 46 9.92 -3.85 7.78
C LEU A 46 8.64 -3.71 8.62
N ASP A 47 8.02 -2.54 8.62
CA ASP A 47 6.74 -2.30 9.29
C ASP A 47 5.60 -3.15 8.71
N GLU A 48 5.75 -3.68 7.52
CA GLU A 48 4.73 -4.50 6.85
C GLU A 48 4.91 -6.01 7.06
N ILE A 49 6.02 -6.47 7.65
CA ILE A 49 6.26 -7.90 7.93
C ILE A 49 5.10 -8.57 8.68
N PRO A 50 4.45 -7.94 9.69
CA PRO A 50 3.33 -8.59 10.38
C PRO A 50 2.13 -8.91 9.49
N GLN A 51 2.01 -8.33 8.29
CA GLN A 51 0.96 -8.69 7.33
C GLN A 51 1.06 -10.13 6.84
N ILE A 52 2.19 -10.80 7.03
CA ILE A 52 2.32 -12.24 6.81
C ILE A 52 1.28 -13.02 7.62
N LEU A 53 0.92 -12.55 8.82
CA LEU A 53 -0.16 -13.15 9.62
C LEU A 53 -1.52 -13.02 8.93
N ASN A 54 -1.78 -11.92 8.20
CA ASN A 54 -2.99 -11.77 7.41
C ASN A 54 -3.00 -12.73 6.21
N VAL A 55 -1.85 -12.99 5.60
CA VAL A 55 -1.72 -13.98 4.52
C VAL A 55 -2.00 -15.39 5.05
N LEU A 56 -1.40 -15.77 6.18
CA LEU A 56 -1.61 -17.08 6.79
C LEU A 56 -3.07 -17.30 7.23
N LYS A 57 -3.76 -16.24 7.67
CA LYS A 57 -5.20 -16.28 8.00
C LYS A 57 -6.10 -16.30 6.76
N GLY A 58 -5.56 -16.05 5.55
CA GLY A 58 -6.32 -15.99 4.31
C GLY A 58 -7.02 -14.65 4.06
N ASP A 59 -6.78 -13.61 4.87
CA ASP A 59 -7.31 -12.26 4.67
C ASP A 59 -6.59 -11.53 3.52
N MET A 60 -5.31 -11.83 3.30
CA MET A 60 -4.45 -11.23 2.29
C MET A 60 -3.75 -12.29 1.42
N SER A 61 -3.21 -11.85 0.29
CA SER A 61 -2.26 -12.56 -0.55
C SER A 61 -0.88 -11.91 -0.44
N LEU A 62 0.16 -12.55 -0.99
CA LEU A 62 1.46 -11.90 -1.15
C LEU A 62 1.37 -10.76 -2.18
N ILE A 63 0.64 -11.00 -3.29
CA ILE A 63 0.49 -10.06 -4.40
C ILE A 63 -1.00 -9.75 -4.58
N GLY A 64 -1.31 -8.47 -4.72
CA GLY A 64 -2.67 -8.00 -4.94
C GLY A 64 -2.79 -6.48 -4.77
N PRO A 65 -3.98 -5.92 -5.01
CA PRO A 65 -4.28 -4.53 -4.70
C PRO A 65 -4.01 -4.22 -3.23
N ARG A 66 -3.51 -3.02 -2.93
CA ARG A 66 -3.30 -2.64 -1.53
C ARG A 66 -4.64 -2.38 -0.84
N PRO A 67 -4.86 -2.94 0.37
CA PRO A 67 -6.11 -2.67 1.09
C PRO A 67 -6.18 -1.21 1.50
N ASP A 68 -7.31 -0.58 1.21
CA ASP A 68 -7.63 0.78 1.61
C ASP A 68 -8.51 0.82 2.87
N PRO A 69 -8.52 1.94 3.61
CA PRO A 69 -9.47 2.18 4.68
C PRO A 69 -10.92 2.09 4.19
N LEU A 70 -11.85 1.69 5.08
CA LEU A 70 -13.24 1.46 4.72
C LEU A 70 -13.97 2.71 4.20
N ASP A 71 -13.54 3.90 4.62
CA ASP A 71 -14.08 5.19 4.17
C ASP A 71 -13.78 5.50 2.69
N TRP A 72 -12.95 4.67 2.03
CA TRP A 72 -12.70 4.78 0.60
C TRP A 72 -13.71 4.03 -0.26
N LEU A 73 -14.48 3.09 0.31
CA LEU A 73 -15.43 2.28 -0.46
C LEU A 73 -16.47 3.09 -1.23
N ASP A 74 -16.92 4.21 -0.64
CA ASP A 74 -17.92 5.09 -1.26
C ASP A 74 -17.32 6.05 -2.31
N LYS A 75 -15.99 6.11 -2.41
CA LYS A 75 -15.28 6.97 -3.36
C LYS A 75 -15.02 6.27 -4.70
N TYR A 76 -15.08 4.93 -4.73
CA TYR A 76 -14.84 4.17 -5.96
C TYR A 76 -16.04 4.19 -6.88
N LYS A 77 -15.79 4.42 -8.17
CA LYS A 77 -16.79 4.21 -9.21
C LYS A 77 -17.11 2.73 -9.37
N GLU A 78 -18.28 2.39 -9.89
CA GLU A 78 -18.71 1.00 -10.03
C GLU A 78 -17.74 0.18 -10.90
N GLU A 79 -17.22 0.75 -11.99
CA GLU A 79 -16.25 0.12 -12.86
C GLU A 79 -14.87 -0.11 -12.20
N GLU A 80 -14.54 0.68 -11.17
CA GLU A 80 -13.29 0.55 -10.43
C GLU A 80 -13.37 -0.57 -9.38
N LYS A 81 -14.55 -0.89 -8.87
CA LYS A 81 -14.76 -1.89 -7.81
C LYS A 81 -14.35 -3.31 -8.20
N VAL A 82 -14.00 -3.56 -9.47
CA VAL A 82 -13.51 -4.87 -9.92
C VAL A 82 -12.30 -5.37 -9.11
N PHE A 83 -11.41 -4.48 -8.66
CA PHE A 83 -10.25 -4.87 -7.86
C PHE A 83 -10.63 -5.34 -6.45
N LEU A 84 -11.80 -4.98 -5.92
CA LEU A 84 -12.31 -5.46 -4.63
C LEU A 84 -12.66 -6.96 -4.65
N ASN A 85 -12.82 -7.56 -5.81
CA ASN A 85 -13.04 -8.99 -5.99
C ASN A 85 -11.72 -9.80 -5.90
N VAL A 86 -10.58 -9.11 -5.89
CA VAL A 86 -9.27 -9.71 -5.75
C VAL A 86 -8.82 -9.62 -4.29
N ARG A 87 -8.16 -10.68 -3.79
CA ARG A 87 -7.60 -10.66 -2.44
C ARG A 87 -6.50 -9.58 -2.36
N PRO A 88 -6.53 -8.68 -1.36
CA PRO A 88 -5.52 -7.64 -1.22
C PRO A 88 -4.14 -8.25 -0.96
N GLY A 89 -3.08 -7.56 -1.44
CA GLY A 89 -1.70 -8.02 -1.34
C GLY A 89 -0.85 -7.25 -0.34
N ILE A 90 0.23 -7.89 0.14
CA ILE A 90 1.32 -7.20 0.85
C ILE A 90 2.03 -6.26 -0.13
N THR A 91 2.31 -6.76 -1.34
CA THR A 91 2.75 -5.96 -2.49
C THR A 91 1.78 -6.11 -3.64
N GLY A 92 1.90 -5.25 -4.64
CA GLY A 92 1.07 -5.26 -5.83
C GLY A 92 1.64 -4.38 -6.91
N TYR A 93 0.90 -4.23 -8.02
CA TYR A 93 1.37 -3.47 -9.17
C TYR A 93 1.73 -2.02 -8.80
N ASN A 94 0.82 -1.31 -8.13
CA ASN A 94 1.07 0.06 -7.71
C ASN A 94 2.28 0.17 -6.76
N GLN A 95 2.38 -0.70 -5.75
CA GLN A 95 3.48 -0.67 -4.78
C GLN A 95 4.83 -0.97 -5.43
N ALA A 96 4.87 -1.92 -6.38
CA ALA A 96 6.09 -2.32 -7.04
C ALA A 96 6.65 -1.24 -7.98
N TYR A 97 5.78 -0.55 -8.72
CA TYR A 97 6.18 0.38 -9.77
C TYR A 97 6.16 1.85 -9.36
N TYR A 98 5.22 2.24 -8.51
CA TYR A 98 4.97 3.65 -8.15
C TYR A 98 5.16 3.92 -6.65
N ARG A 99 4.90 2.92 -5.79
CA ARG A 99 4.94 3.04 -4.33
C ARG A 99 4.07 4.22 -3.85
N ASN A 100 4.68 5.33 -3.43
CA ASN A 100 3.99 6.53 -2.96
C ASN A 100 3.97 7.67 -4.00
N SER A 101 4.49 7.47 -5.21
CA SER A 101 4.50 8.51 -6.26
C SER A 101 3.17 8.63 -7.01
N ALA A 102 2.37 7.55 -7.10
CA ALA A 102 1.05 7.60 -7.71
C ALA A 102 0.08 8.43 -6.88
N ASP A 103 -0.73 9.27 -7.53
CA ASP A 103 -1.86 9.93 -6.86
C ASP A 103 -2.99 8.93 -6.54
N ALA A 104 -4.08 9.44 -5.93
CA ALA A 104 -5.19 8.58 -5.51
C ALA A 104 -5.87 7.87 -6.70
N GLN A 105 -6.07 8.58 -7.83
CA GLN A 105 -6.71 8.00 -9.01
C GLN A 105 -5.77 7.03 -9.73
N GLU A 106 -4.51 7.40 -9.94
CA GLU A 106 -3.49 6.52 -10.53
C GLU A 106 -3.34 5.21 -9.75
N LYS A 107 -3.42 5.29 -8.41
CA LYS A 107 -3.39 4.10 -7.56
C LYS A 107 -4.57 3.17 -7.87
N ILE A 108 -5.79 3.71 -7.96
CA ILE A 108 -7.00 2.96 -8.28
C ILE A 108 -6.86 2.33 -9.67
N ASP A 109 -6.41 3.10 -10.66
CA ASP A 109 -6.23 2.63 -12.04
C ASP A 109 -5.22 1.48 -12.12
N ASN A 110 -4.12 1.56 -11.35
CA ASN A 110 -3.11 0.52 -11.24
C ASN A 110 -3.67 -0.77 -10.58
N ASP A 111 -4.50 -0.63 -9.55
CA ASP A 111 -5.14 -1.75 -8.86
C ASP A 111 -6.21 -2.41 -9.76
N VAL A 112 -6.97 -1.62 -10.53
CA VAL A 112 -7.91 -2.11 -11.57
C VAL A 112 -7.15 -2.82 -12.68
N TYR A 113 -6.03 -2.25 -13.15
CA TYR A 113 -5.18 -2.88 -14.17
C TYR A 113 -4.72 -4.27 -13.71
N TYR A 114 -4.19 -4.36 -12.49
CA TYR A 114 -3.78 -5.64 -11.93
C TYR A 114 -4.94 -6.64 -11.89
N ALA A 115 -6.09 -6.23 -11.35
CA ALA A 115 -7.26 -7.10 -11.20
C ALA A 115 -7.76 -7.67 -12.55
N LYS A 116 -7.64 -6.90 -13.63
CA LYS A 116 -8.03 -7.31 -14.98
C LYS A 116 -6.98 -8.17 -15.70
N ASN A 117 -5.71 -8.17 -15.25
CA ASN A 117 -4.59 -8.80 -15.95
C ASN A 117 -3.83 -9.82 -15.09
N ILE A 118 -4.47 -10.35 -14.04
CA ILE A 118 -3.84 -11.34 -13.14
C ILE A 118 -3.27 -12.50 -13.95
N SER A 119 -1.97 -12.73 -13.76
CA SER A 119 -1.27 -13.87 -14.33
C SER A 119 -0.01 -14.18 -13.54
N PHE A 120 0.42 -15.44 -13.55
CA PHE A 120 1.67 -15.84 -12.91
C PHE A 120 2.87 -15.02 -13.39
N ALA A 121 2.94 -14.73 -14.70
CA ALA A 121 4.01 -13.92 -15.26
C ALA A 121 4.01 -12.48 -14.73
N LEU A 122 2.82 -11.87 -14.54
CA LEU A 122 2.69 -10.54 -13.95
C LEU A 122 3.10 -10.56 -12.47
N ASP A 123 2.68 -11.57 -11.72
CA ASP A 123 3.04 -11.73 -10.30
C ASP A 123 4.56 -11.86 -10.12
N VAL A 124 5.23 -12.67 -10.93
CA VAL A 124 6.69 -12.77 -10.91
C VAL A 124 7.36 -11.42 -11.19
N LYS A 125 6.88 -10.67 -12.19
CA LYS A 125 7.39 -9.32 -12.48
C LYS A 125 7.20 -8.37 -11.31
N ILE A 126 6.05 -8.41 -10.65
CA ILE A 126 5.76 -7.59 -9.47
C ILE A 126 6.72 -7.94 -8.33
N ILE A 127 6.97 -9.21 -8.05
CA ILE A 127 7.92 -9.63 -7.01
C ILE A 127 9.32 -9.10 -7.30
N LEU A 128 9.83 -9.33 -8.51
CA LEU A 128 11.17 -8.87 -8.90
C LEU A 128 11.30 -7.34 -8.81
N LYS A 129 10.28 -6.62 -9.26
CA LYS A 129 10.24 -5.16 -9.16
C LYS A 129 10.13 -4.69 -7.70
N THR A 130 9.32 -5.36 -6.87
CA THR A 130 9.21 -5.06 -5.43
C THR A 130 10.56 -5.20 -4.73
N ILE A 131 11.27 -6.30 -4.97
CA ILE A 131 12.62 -6.51 -4.40
C ILE A 131 13.54 -5.36 -4.80
N LYS A 132 13.56 -5.00 -6.09
CA LYS A 132 14.36 -3.87 -6.58
C LYS A 132 13.95 -2.56 -5.89
N THR A 133 12.68 -2.22 -5.87
CA THR A 133 12.14 -0.97 -5.29
C THR A 133 12.46 -0.85 -3.80
N VAL A 134 12.39 -1.96 -3.04
CA VAL A 134 12.73 -1.99 -1.61
C VAL A 134 14.23 -1.85 -1.40
N LEU A 135 15.07 -2.58 -2.16
CA LEU A 135 16.53 -2.51 -2.05
C LEU A 135 17.08 -1.13 -2.39
N TYR A 136 16.58 -0.52 -3.45
CA TYR A 136 17.00 0.83 -3.87
C TYR A 136 16.25 1.96 -3.15
N ARG A 137 15.26 1.61 -2.30
CA ARG A 137 14.45 2.58 -1.54
C ARG A 137 13.75 3.61 -2.44
N GLU A 138 13.34 3.19 -3.65
CA GLU A 138 12.66 4.06 -4.61
C GLU A 138 11.32 4.55 -4.02
N ASN A 139 10.98 5.82 -4.23
CA ASN A 139 9.66 6.44 -3.93
C ASN A 139 9.12 6.15 -2.50
N VAL A 140 9.99 6.11 -1.49
CA VAL A 140 9.58 5.82 -0.11
C VAL A 140 8.72 6.95 0.43
N ASN A 141 9.16 8.17 0.23
CA ASN A 141 8.48 9.37 0.67
C ASN A 141 8.38 10.34 -0.53
N VAL A 142 7.19 10.80 -0.79
CA VAL A 142 6.93 11.79 -1.84
C VAL A 142 6.21 12.95 -1.17
N THR A 143 6.85 14.12 -1.21
CA THR A 143 6.20 15.37 -0.80
C THR A 143 5.24 15.76 -1.91
N ARG A 144 3.95 15.76 -1.65
CA ARG A 144 2.92 16.31 -2.53
C ARG A 144 2.45 17.62 -1.92
N GLU A 145 2.49 18.68 -2.70
CA GLU A 145 1.95 19.99 -2.35
C GLU A 145 0.42 20.00 -2.37
#